data_7e9514b4a5bc3f5963e792f7f9beb444
#
_entry.id   7e9514b4a5bc3f5963e792f7f9beb444
#
_cell.length_a   1.000
_cell.length_b   1.000
_cell.length_c   1.000
_cell.angle_alpha   90.00
_cell.angle_beta   90.00
_cell.angle_gamma   90.00
#
_symmetry.space_group_name_H-M   'P 1'
#
loop_
_entity.id
_entity.type
_entity.pdbx_description
1 polymer ?
#
loop_
_entity_poly.entity_id
_entity_poly.type
_entity_poly.pdbx_seq_one_letter_code
_entity_poly.pdbx_strand_id
1 'polypeptide(L)'
;MSRRLGISLGVDLVPPKTCPFECVYCEAGKTTNKTVSRREFYPLSDILKELDSFLSSKPTLDYITFSGAGEPTLYSRLGELIKHIKEKFPDYKVCLITNAILIGQGNMPEELRGIDLIIPSLDASDEDTFKKINRPVPEITLESLLESIKTFRRKNPAKMWLEIFIIPGLNDSESSIAKFAKMVADISPDKVQLNGIDRPGIEKWIEKPQTDTLAKFHGAISPFCEVQNIVRHAPHTSSSSKNRLEILDSILATLSRRPCTEEELAKMFSLKEGELEKSISESLSSGILKKEKTENGIFLVIGKK
;
A
#
# COMPACT_ATOMS: atom_id res chain seq x y z
N MET A 1 0.04 -10.35 7.30
CA MET A 1 -1.18 -9.72 7.83
C MET A 1 -1.14 -8.23 7.57
N SER A 2 -2.22 -7.66 7.04
CA SER A 2 -2.32 -6.22 6.77
C SER A 2 -2.86 -5.48 8.00
N ARG A 3 -2.32 -4.29 8.30
CA ARG A 3 -2.83 -3.42 9.38
C ARG A 3 -4.27 -2.93 9.12
N ARG A 4 -4.67 -2.92 7.85
CA ARG A 4 -5.93 -2.34 7.36
C ARG A 4 -6.95 -3.40 6.98
N LEU A 5 -6.47 -4.53 6.45
CA LEU A 5 -7.25 -5.49 5.67
C LEU A 5 -7.25 -6.91 6.26
N GLY A 6 -6.72 -7.10 7.48
CA GLY A 6 -6.64 -8.44 8.07
C GLY A 6 -5.70 -9.38 7.31
N ILE A 7 -6.12 -10.60 7.02
CA ILE A 7 -5.34 -11.58 6.24
C ILE A 7 -5.50 -11.24 4.76
N SER A 8 -4.43 -10.76 4.14
CA SER A 8 -4.47 -10.30 2.75
C SER A 8 -3.38 -10.97 1.90
N LEU A 9 -3.78 -11.46 0.73
CA LEU A 9 -2.86 -11.87 -0.33
C LEU A 9 -2.46 -10.62 -1.11
N GLY A 10 -1.20 -10.20 -1.04
CA GLY A 10 -0.67 -9.12 -1.88
C GLY A 10 -0.27 -9.63 -3.25
N VAL A 11 -0.68 -8.94 -4.30
CA VAL A 11 -0.35 -9.24 -5.70
C VAL A 11 0.37 -8.04 -6.30
N ASP A 12 1.64 -8.22 -6.65
CA ASP A 12 2.44 -7.21 -7.36
C ASP A 12 2.27 -7.36 -8.86
N LEU A 13 1.81 -6.30 -9.51
CA LEU A 13 1.48 -6.29 -10.95
C LEU A 13 2.49 -5.54 -11.80
N VAL A 14 3.41 -4.83 -11.16
CA VAL A 14 4.41 -4.01 -11.82
C VAL A 14 5.79 -4.27 -11.21
N PRO A 15 6.88 -4.09 -11.97
CA PRO A 15 8.22 -4.19 -11.40
C PRO A 15 8.40 -3.21 -10.23
N PRO A 16 9.17 -3.59 -9.20
CA PRO A 16 9.43 -2.73 -8.06
C PRO A 16 9.86 -1.33 -8.50
N LYS A 17 9.34 -0.30 -7.80
CA LYS A 17 9.68 1.11 -8.01
C LYS A 17 9.30 1.66 -9.39
N THR A 18 8.26 1.07 -10.02
CA THR A 18 7.57 1.60 -11.21
C THR A 18 6.32 2.34 -10.74
N CYS A 19 6.34 3.67 -10.75
CA CYS A 19 5.29 4.51 -10.19
C CYS A 19 5.33 5.92 -10.82
N PRO A 20 4.22 6.65 -10.99
CA PRO A 20 4.25 8.05 -11.39
C PRO A 20 4.71 9.00 -10.27
N PHE A 21 4.80 8.51 -9.02
CA PHE A 21 5.21 9.28 -7.84
C PHE A 21 6.53 8.76 -7.25
N GLU A 22 7.19 9.62 -6.46
CA GLU A 22 8.31 9.27 -5.59
C GLU A 22 8.03 9.80 -4.17
N CYS A 23 7.01 9.27 -3.52
CA CYS A 23 6.57 9.75 -2.20
C CYS A 23 7.70 9.63 -1.17
N VAL A 24 7.92 10.71 -0.40
CA VAL A 24 9.01 10.79 0.60
C VAL A 24 8.95 9.69 1.66
N TYR A 25 7.75 9.17 1.94
CA TYR A 25 7.49 8.11 2.93
C TYR A 25 7.48 6.70 2.35
N CYS A 26 7.73 6.53 1.04
CA CYS A 26 7.56 5.23 0.38
C CYS A 26 8.48 4.16 0.96
N GLU A 27 7.88 3.10 1.52
CA GLU A 27 8.58 1.96 2.12
C GLU A 27 9.33 1.13 1.06
N ALA A 28 8.92 1.19 -0.21
CA ALA A 28 9.58 0.50 -1.32
C ALA A 28 10.89 1.17 -1.77
N GLY A 29 11.21 2.36 -1.27
CA GLY A 29 12.39 3.12 -1.64
C GLY A 29 12.17 4.02 -2.88
N LYS A 30 13.26 4.59 -3.42
CA LYS A 30 13.21 5.56 -4.53
C LYS A 30 12.62 4.95 -5.80
N THR A 31 11.77 5.72 -6.49
CA THR A 31 11.21 5.34 -7.79
C THR A 31 12.29 5.32 -8.86
N THR A 32 12.51 4.16 -9.48
CA THR A 32 13.51 3.96 -10.52
C THR A 32 12.94 4.06 -11.93
N ASN A 33 11.65 3.79 -12.08
CA ASN A 33 10.92 3.94 -13.35
C ASN A 33 9.70 4.85 -13.12
N LYS A 34 9.89 6.16 -13.31
CA LYS A 34 8.87 7.17 -13.09
C LYS A 34 8.03 7.33 -14.36
N THR A 35 6.78 6.84 -14.35
CA THR A 35 5.95 6.77 -15.56
C THR A 35 4.46 6.78 -15.24
N VAL A 36 3.64 7.24 -16.20
CA VAL A 36 2.18 7.11 -16.23
C VAL A 36 1.72 6.08 -17.27
N SER A 37 2.67 5.51 -18.04
CA SER A 37 2.33 4.61 -19.15
C SER A 37 1.89 3.26 -18.64
N ARG A 38 0.67 2.89 -18.98
CA ARG A 38 0.10 1.57 -18.71
C ARG A 38 0.60 0.55 -19.71
N ARG A 39 1.00 -0.62 -19.22
CA ARG A 39 1.39 -1.76 -20.08
C ARG A 39 1.24 -3.09 -19.34
N GLU A 40 1.30 -4.18 -20.06
CA GLU A 40 1.42 -5.52 -19.51
C GLU A 40 2.89 -5.77 -19.12
N PHE A 41 3.21 -5.58 -17.82
CA PHE A 41 4.57 -5.74 -17.29
C PHE A 41 4.96 -7.21 -17.12
N TYR A 42 3.99 -8.03 -16.77
CA TYR A 42 4.07 -9.49 -16.66
C TYR A 42 2.96 -10.10 -17.49
N PRO A 43 3.18 -11.22 -18.19
CA PRO A 43 2.11 -11.89 -18.93
C PRO A 43 0.93 -12.21 -18.02
N LEU A 44 -0.27 -11.84 -18.43
CA LEU A 44 -1.49 -12.12 -17.66
C LEU A 44 -1.65 -13.61 -17.36
N SER A 45 -1.30 -14.47 -18.32
CA SER A 45 -1.34 -15.93 -18.17
C SER A 45 -0.54 -16.44 -16.97
N ASP A 46 0.63 -15.84 -16.71
CA ASP A 46 1.51 -16.27 -15.63
C ASP A 46 0.94 -15.85 -14.27
N ILE A 47 0.40 -14.62 -14.17
CA ILE A 47 -0.27 -14.13 -12.98
C ILE A 47 -1.51 -14.99 -12.68
N LEU A 48 -2.33 -15.30 -13.68
CA LEU A 48 -3.52 -16.13 -13.52
C LEU A 48 -3.16 -17.54 -13.07
N LYS A 49 -2.12 -18.13 -13.65
CA LYS A 49 -1.65 -19.47 -13.26
C LYS A 49 -1.22 -19.53 -11.79
N GLU A 50 -0.47 -18.52 -11.34
CA GLU A 50 0.00 -18.45 -9.95
C GLU A 50 -1.19 -18.24 -8.98
N LEU A 51 -2.09 -17.30 -9.29
CA LEU A 51 -3.29 -17.05 -8.51
C LEU A 51 -4.20 -18.26 -8.42
N ASP A 52 -4.49 -18.91 -9.54
CA ASP A 52 -5.34 -20.09 -9.61
C ASP A 52 -4.76 -21.23 -8.77
N SER A 53 -3.46 -21.48 -8.90
CA SER A 53 -2.76 -22.49 -8.10
C SER A 53 -2.90 -22.21 -6.60
N PHE A 54 -2.69 -20.95 -6.17
CA PHE A 54 -2.76 -20.56 -4.78
C PHE A 54 -4.21 -20.61 -4.24
N LEU A 55 -5.17 -20.02 -4.96
CA LEU A 55 -6.55 -19.88 -4.52
C LEU A 55 -7.32 -21.22 -4.57
N SER A 56 -6.89 -22.18 -5.41
CA SER A 56 -7.46 -23.55 -5.44
C SER A 56 -7.27 -24.30 -4.12
N SER A 57 -6.29 -23.91 -3.30
CA SER A 57 -6.12 -24.46 -1.95
C SER A 57 -7.11 -23.87 -0.93
N LYS A 58 -7.99 -22.96 -1.35
CA LYS A 58 -9.00 -22.27 -0.52
C LYS A 58 -8.43 -21.64 0.76
N PRO A 59 -7.36 -20.82 0.66
CA PRO A 59 -6.80 -20.17 1.84
C PRO A 59 -7.82 -19.23 2.47
N THR A 60 -7.78 -19.09 3.80
CA THR A 60 -8.58 -18.07 4.50
C THR A 60 -7.97 -16.70 4.26
N LEU A 61 -8.68 -15.84 3.52
CA LEU A 61 -8.27 -14.46 3.20
C LEU A 61 -9.44 -13.51 3.44
N ASP A 62 -9.13 -12.33 3.96
CA ASP A 62 -10.07 -11.21 4.00
C ASP A 62 -10.10 -10.47 2.66
N TYR A 63 -8.93 -10.33 2.01
CA TYR A 63 -8.80 -9.65 0.72
C TYR A 63 -7.69 -10.24 -0.15
N ILE A 64 -7.89 -10.21 -1.47
CA ILE A 64 -6.83 -10.21 -2.47
C ILE A 64 -6.54 -8.73 -2.77
N THR A 65 -5.28 -8.28 -2.57
CA THR A 65 -4.95 -6.86 -2.60
C THR A 65 -3.95 -6.57 -3.71
N PHE A 66 -4.36 -5.77 -4.68
CA PHE A 66 -3.46 -5.17 -5.65
C PHE A 66 -2.80 -3.95 -5.02
N SER A 67 -1.51 -4.08 -4.75
CA SER A 67 -0.65 -3.07 -4.15
C SER A 67 0.80 -3.47 -4.44
N GLY A 68 1.76 -2.95 -3.69
CA GLY A 68 3.12 -3.46 -3.75
C GLY A 68 4.16 -2.36 -3.88
N ALA A 69 5.30 -2.68 -4.47
CA ALA A 69 6.44 -1.79 -4.60
C ALA A 69 6.35 -0.82 -5.81
N GLY A 70 5.16 -0.64 -6.37
CA GLY A 70 4.86 0.26 -7.49
C GLY A 70 3.36 0.61 -7.54
N GLU A 71 2.93 1.25 -8.62
CA GLU A 71 1.53 1.64 -8.82
C GLU A 71 0.77 0.57 -9.63
N PRO A 72 -0.18 -0.17 -9.02
CA PRO A 72 -0.87 -1.27 -9.68
C PRO A 72 -1.73 -0.86 -10.88
N THR A 73 -2.25 0.37 -10.91
CA THR A 73 -3.08 0.85 -12.03
C THR A 73 -2.29 1.04 -13.34
N LEU A 74 -0.97 0.99 -13.29
CA LEU A 74 -0.12 0.96 -14.49
C LEU A 74 -0.21 -0.38 -15.24
N TYR A 75 -0.68 -1.45 -14.60
CA TYR A 75 -0.87 -2.72 -15.27
C TYR A 75 -2.09 -2.67 -16.19
N SER A 76 -1.88 -2.80 -17.51
CA SER A 76 -2.93 -2.60 -18.50
C SER A 76 -4.02 -3.68 -18.50
N ARG A 77 -3.72 -4.87 -17.96
CA ARG A 77 -4.65 -6.01 -17.90
C ARG A 77 -5.33 -6.15 -16.53
N LEU A 78 -5.32 -5.09 -15.68
CA LEU A 78 -5.87 -5.12 -14.33
C LEU A 78 -7.37 -5.49 -14.31
N GLY A 79 -8.15 -4.92 -15.23
CA GLY A 79 -9.59 -5.22 -15.32
C GLY A 79 -9.90 -6.69 -15.64
N GLU A 80 -9.09 -7.31 -16.52
CA GLU A 80 -9.26 -8.73 -16.86
C GLU A 80 -8.91 -9.63 -15.68
N LEU A 81 -7.87 -9.26 -14.92
CA LEU A 81 -7.48 -9.98 -13.72
C LEU A 81 -8.58 -9.92 -12.64
N ILE A 82 -9.16 -8.73 -12.41
CA ILE A 82 -10.29 -8.55 -11.48
C ILE A 82 -11.47 -9.42 -11.92
N LYS A 83 -11.83 -9.36 -13.21
CA LYS A 83 -12.92 -10.15 -13.77
C LYS A 83 -12.70 -11.63 -13.55
N HIS A 84 -11.50 -12.15 -13.86
CA HIS A 84 -11.15 -13.56 -13.65
C HIS A 84 -11.34 -14.00 -12.18
N ILE A 85 -10.85 -13.18 -11.23
CA ILE A 85 -10.99 -13.49 -9.80
C ILE A 85 -12.47 -13.55 -9.42
N LYS A 86 -13.28 -12.57 -9.86
CA LYS A 86 -14.70 -12.51 -9.51
C LYS A 86 -15.54 -13.63 -10.15
N GLU A 87 -15.16 -14.10 -11.34
CA GLU A 87 -15.82 -15.20 -12.02
C GLU A 87 -15.44 -16.58 -11.42
N LYS A 88 -14.16 -16.77 -11.13
CA LYS A 88 -13.65 -18.08 -10.69
C LYS A 88 -13.62 -18.26 -9.17
N PHE A 89 -13.42 -17.19 -8.43
CA PHE A 89 -13.26 -17.15 -6.98
C PHE A 89 -14.12 -16.08 -6.32
N PRO A 90 -15.47 -16.10 -6.53
CA PRO A 90 -16.38 -15.01 -6.15
C PRO A 90 -16.41 -14.70 -4.64
N ASP A 91 -16.05 -15.67 -3.80
CA ASP A 91 -16.04 -15.52 -2.34
C ASP A 91 -14.92 -14.60 -1.83
N TYR A 92 -13.87 -14.41 -2.61
CA TYR A 92 -12.78 -13.52 -2.21
C TYR A 92 -13.06 -12.06 -2.56
N LYS A 93 -12.84 -11.20 -1.58
CA LYS A 93 -12.90 -9.74 -1.78
C LYS A 93 -11.62 -9.24 -2.41
N VAL A 94 -11.77 -8.31 -3.35
CA VAL A 94 -10.67 -7.65 -4.07
C VAL A 94 -10.50 -6.24 -3.57
N CYS A 95 -9.28 -5.87 -3.19
CA CYS A 95 -8.90 -4.51 -2.77
C CYS A 95 -7.83 -3.93 -3.70
N LEU A 96 -7.94 -2.66 -4.03
CA LEU A 96 -6.92 -1.90 -4.74
C LEU A 96 -6.40 -0.77 -3.84
N ILE A 97 -5.09 -0.73 -3.59
CA ILE A 97 -4.40 0.39 -2.93
C ILE A 97 -3.62 1.13 -4.01
N THR A 98 -3.86 2.42 -4.17
CA THR A 98 -3.37 3.18 -5.34
C THR A 98 -3.07 4.64 -4.98
N ASN A 99 -2.13 5.24 -5.70
CA ASN A 99 -1.90 6.68 -5.66
C ASN A 99 -3.02 7.50 -6.35
N ALA A 100 -4.01 6.81 -6.92
CA ALA A 100 -5.25 7.33 -7.44
C ALA A 100 -5.19 8.17 -8.73
N ILE A 101 -4.03 8.44 -9.32
CA ILE A 101 -3.97 9.36 -10.46
C ILE A 101 -4.68 8.80 -11.71
N LEU A 102 -4.72 7.50 -11.90
CA LEU A 102 -5.30 6.87 -13.10
C LEU A 102 -6.75 6.40 -12.91
N ILE A 103 -7.24 6.22 -11.68
CA ILE A 103 -8.53 5.53 -11.43
C ILE A 103 -9.74 6.24 -12.03
N GLY A 104 -9.71 7.54 -12.21
CA GLY A 104 -10.79 8.34 -12.83
C GLY A 104 -10.59 8.59 -14.31
N GLN A 105 -9.49 8.14 -14.93
CA GLN A 105 -9.14 8.45 -16.30
C GLN A 105 -9.74 7.44 -17.30
N GLY A 106 -10.20 7.94 -18.44
CA GLY A 106 -10.67 7.10 -19.54
C GLY A 106 -11.72 6.10 -19.11
N ASN A 107 -11.49 4.83 -19.43
CA ASN A 107 -12.36 3.70 -19.08
C ASN A 107 -11.97 3.02 -17.73
N MET A 108 -11.03 3.56 -16.99
CA MET A 108 -10.54 2.93 -15.77
C MET A 108 -11.64 2.64 -14.72
N PRO A 109 -12.62 3.54 -14.49
CA PRO A 109 -13.71 3.22 -13.56
C PRO A 109 -14.49 1.96 -13.95
N GLU A 110 -14.69 1.71 -15.24
CA GLU A 110 -15.35 0.50 -15.75
C GLU A 110 -14.44 -0.73 -15.68
N GLU A 111 -13.15 -0.59 -16.04
CA GLU A 111 -12.16 -1.66 -15.94
C GLU A 111 -12.04 -2.18 -14.50
N LEU A 112 -12.21 -1.30 -13.51
CA LEU A 112 -12.15 -1.63 -12.09
C LEU A 112 -13.50 -2.09 -11.51
N ARG A 113 -14.53 -2.36 -12.34
CA ARG A 113 -15.76 -2.99 -11.86
C ARG A 113 -15.46 -4.39 -11.31
N GLY A 114 -16.01 -4.67 -10.14
CA GLY A 114 -15.76 -5.93 -9.43
C GLY A 114 -14.76 -5.82 -8.28
N ILE A 115 -14.05 -4.71 -8.13
CA ILE A 115 -13.35 -4.47 -6.86
C ILE A 115 -14.37 -4.20 -5.74
N ASP A 116 -14.08 -4.72 -4.55
CA ASP A 116 -14.95 -4.54 -3.37
C ASP A 116 -14.54 -3.28 -2.59
N LEU A 117 -13.25 -2.96 -2.64
CA LEU A 117 -12.66 -1.86 -1.88
C LEU A 117 -11.55 -1.18 -2.68
N ILE A 118 -11.59 0.14 -2.73
CA ILE A 118 -10.46 0.95 -3.19
C ILE A 118 -9.92 1.81 -2.04
N ILE A 119 -8.59 1.92 -1.95
CA ILE A 119 -7.91 2.78 -0.98
C ILE A 119 -7.02 3.77 -1.76
N PRO A 120 -7.59 4.89 -2.23
CA PRO A 120 -6.82 5.95 -2.86
C PRO A 120 -6.08 6.79 -1.81
N SER A 121 -4.86 7.24 -2.14
CA SER A 121 -4.06 8.12 -1.29
C SER A 121 -4.28 9.59 -1.67
N LEU A 122 -4.46 10.45 -0.65
CA LEU A 122 -4.54 11.91 -0.77
C LEU A 122 -3.73 12.54 0.36
N ASP A 123 -2.45 12.86 0.11
CA ASP A 123 -1.49 13.23 1.15
C ASP A 123 -1.22 14.75 1.23
N ALA A 124 -1.85 15.54 0.38
CA ALA A 124 -1.63 16.98 0.32
C ALA A 124 -2.94 17.75 0.16
N SER A 125 -2.97 18.94 0.73
CA SER A 125 -4.10 19.86 0.67
C SER A 125 -3.86 21.08 -0.22
N ASP A 126 -2.66 21.18 -0.83
CA ASP A 126 -2.26 22.20 -1.80
C ASP A 126 -1.14 21.66 -2.69
N GLU A 127 -0.93 22.34 -3.82
CA GLU A 127 -0.02 21.90 -4.87
C GLU A 127 1.45 21.85 -4.42
N ASP A 128 1.88 22.82 -3.59
CA ASP A 128 3.27 22.86 -3.12
C ASP A 128 3.57 21.71 -2.18
N THR A 129 2.63 21.39 -1.28
CA THR A 129 2.70 20.23 -0.39
C THR A 129 2.65 18.92 -1.19
N PHE A 130 1.82 18.85 -2.22
CA PHE A 130 1.75 17.68 -3.10
C PHE A 130 3.08 17.40 -3.79
N LYS A 131 3.71 18.42 -4.36
CA LYS A 131 5.04 18.29 -4.99
C LYS A 131 6.13 17.90 -3.99
N LYS A 132 6.07 18.41 -2.76
CA LYS A 132 7.04 18.07 -1.71
C LYS A 132 6.88 16.63 -1.23
N ILE A 133 5.65 16.17 -0.98
CA ILE A 133 5.36 14.85 -0.40
C ILE A 133 5.39 13.76 -1.47
N ASN A 134 4.61 13.91 -2.54
CA ASN A 134 4.38 12.84 -3.50
C ASN A 134 5.35 12.87 -4.67
N ARG A 135 6.04 13.99 -4.91
CA ARG A 135 7.05 14.16 -5.98
C ARG A 135 6.57 13.54 -7.31
N PRO A 136 5.43 14.00 -7.86
CA PRO A 136 4.85 13.41 -9.07
C PRO A 136 5.72 13.64 -10.31
N VAL A 137 5.38 12.98 -11.44
CA VAL A 137 5.82 13.43 -12.76
C VAL A 137 5.25 14.82 -13.05
N PRO A 138 5.93 15.66 -13.88
CA PRO A 138 5.57 17.07 -14.04
C PRO A 138 4.14 17.36 -14.52
N GLU A 139 3.54 16.42 -15.25
CA GLU A 139 2.20 16.54 -15.84
C GLU A 139 1.06 16.36 -14.84
N ILE A 140 1.37 15.83 -13.65
CA ILE A 140 0.38 15.53 -12.62
C ILE A 140 0.31 16.68 -11.62
N THR A 141 -0.92 17.16 -11.37
CA THR A 141 -1.25 18.17 -10.38
C THR A 141 -2.16 17.60 -9.31
N LEU A 142 -2.24 18.27 -8.15
CA LEU A 142 -3.20 17.91 -7.10
C LEU A 142 -4.65 17.99 -7.61
N GLU A 143 -4.95 18.97 -8.46
CA GLU A 143 -6.28 19.10 -9.07
C GLU A 143 -6.63 17.88 -9.92
N SER A 144 -5.69 17.41 -10.77
CA SER A 144 -5.88 16.20 -11.58
C SER A 144 -6.08 14.95 -10.72
N LEU A 145 -5.39 14.84 -9.58
CA LEU A 145 -5.57 13.76 -8.62
C LEU A 145 -6.98 13.80 -7.99
N LEU A 146 -7.41 14.97 -7.52
CA LEU A 146 -8.72 15.15 -6.92
C LEU A 146 -9.84 14.82 -7.90
N GLU A 147 -9.73 15.29 -9.15
CA GLU A 147 -10.73 14.99 -10.17
C GLU A 147 -10.75 13.49 -10.53
N SER A 148 -9.61 12.83 -10.54
CA SER A 148 -9.53 11.38 -10.73
C SER A 148 -10.29 10.63 -9.62
N ILE A 149 -10.07 10.97 -8.35
CA ILE A 149 -10.76 10.35 -7.21
C ILE A 149 -12.27 10.61 -7.27
N LYS A 150 -12.68 11.87 -7.51
CA LYS A 150 -14.11 12.26 -7.62
C LYS A 150 -14.80 11.56 -8.78
N THR A 151 -14.13 11.47 -9.93
CA THR A 151 -14.67 10.78 -11.12
C THR A 151 -14.85 9.29 -10.86
N PHE A 152 -13.88 8.64 -10.22
CA PHE A 152 -14.02 7.25 -9.81
C PHE A 152 -15.19 7.08 -8.86
N ARG A 153 -15.30 7.90 -7.81
CA ARG A 153 -16.39 7.82 -6.83
C ARG A 153 -17.78 7.93 -7.47
N ARG A 154 -17.92 8.80 -8.49
CA ARG A 154 -19.20 8.95 -9.23
C ARG A 154 -19.54 7.75 -10.12
N LYS A 155 -18.53 7.08 -10.69
CA LYS A 155 -18.73 6.07 -11.75
C LYS A 155 -18.61 4.62 -11.28
N ASN A 156 -17.97 4.36 -10.14
CA ASN A 156 -17.71 3.02 -9.63
C ASN A 156 -18.34 2.82 -8.24
N PRO A 157 -19.08 1.70 -8.01
CA PRO A 157 -19.81 1.45 -6.77
C PRO A 157 -18.94 0.89 -5.63
N ALA A 158 -17.65 0.64 -5.86
CA ALA A 158 -16.75 0.08 -4.84
C ALA A 158 -16.72 0.94 -3.58
N LYS A 159 -16.57 0.30 -2.43
CA LYS A 159 -16.28 1.03 -1.18
C LYS A 159 -14.97 1.79 -1.32
N MET A 160 -14.94 3.03 -0.84
CA MET A 160 -13.76 3.89 -0.88
C MET A 160 -13.30 4.26 0.51
N TRP A 161 -12.10 3.83 0.89
CA TRP A 161 -11.42 4.27 2.10
C TRP A 161 -10.28 5.19 1.71
N LEU A 162 -10.47 6.50 1.88
CA LEU A 162 -9.45 7.48 1.52
C LEU A 162 -8.32 7.44 2.53
N GLU A 163 -7.09 7.22 2.08
CA GLU A 163 -5.92 7.30 2.94
C GLU A 163 -5.34 8.71 2.94
N ILE A 164 -5.05 9.24 4.14
CA ILE A 164 -4.26 10.46 4.34
C ILE A 164 -3.01 10.09 5.13
N PHE A 165 -1.83 10.20 4.50
CA PHE A 165 -0.57 10.00 5.18
C PHE A 165 -0.10 11.33 5.78
N ILE A 166 -0.05 11.40 7.10
CA ILE A 166 0.28 12.61 7.84
C ILE A 166 1.79 12.70 8.05
N ILE A 167 2.38 13.82 7.65
CA ILE A 167 3.80 14.13 7.83
C ILE A 167 3.91 15.43 8.62
N PRO A 168 4.36 15.37 9.89
CA PRO A 168 4.50 16.53 10.74
C PRO A 168 5.30 17.65 10.08
N GLY A 169 4.76 18.86 10.19
CA GLY A 169 5.38 20.07 9.61
C GLY A 169 5.18 20.26 8.10
N LEU A 170 4.55 19.31 7.39
CA LEU A 170 4.25 19.47 5.96
C LEU A 170 2.76 19.59 5.65
N ASN A 171 1.94 18.67 6.16
CA ASN A 171 0.51 18.62 5.82
C ASN A 171 -0.42 18.63 7.04
N ASP A 172 0.09 18.96 8.22
CA ASP A 172 -0.61 18.90 9.49
C ASP A 172 -0.94 20.26 10.13
N SER A 173 -0.77 21.37 9.41
CA SER A 173 -1.20 22.69 9.87
C SER A 173 -2.74 22.76 9.96
N GLU A 174 -3.26 23.67 10.79
CA GLU A 174 -4.72 23.87 10.92
C GLU A 174 -5.37 24.22 9.58
N SER A 175 -4.69 25.03 8.77
CA SER A 175 -5.14 25.34 7.41
C SER A 175 -5.19 24.10 6.52
N SER A 176 -4.17 23.23 6.60
CA SER A 176 -4.13 21.97 5.83
C SER A 176 -5.26 21.05 6.27
N ILE A 177 -5.48 20.89 7.57
CA ILE A 177 -6.56 20.05 8.13
C ILE A 177 -7.94 20.53 7.66
N ALA A 178 -8.19 21.85 7.68
CA ALA A 178 -9.46 22.42 7.20
C ALA A 178 -9.66 22.17 5.69
N LYS A 179 -8.60 22.26 4.87
CA LYS A 179 -8.66 21.93 3.45
C LYS A 179 -8.92 20.44 3.22
N PHE A 180 -8.27 19.55 3.96
CA PHE A 180 -8.56 18.10 3.89
C PHE A 180 -10.01 17.80 4.24
N ALA A 181 -10.55 18.39 5.28
CA ALA A 181 -11.96 18.21 5.66
C ALA A 181 -12.90 18.60 4.50
N LYS A 182 -12.64 19.72 3.81
CA LYS A 182 -13.40 20.14 2.63
C LYS A 182 -13.25 19.14 1.48
N MET A 183 -12.02 18.69 1.18
CA MET A 183 -11.79 17.69 0.13
C MET A 183 -12.51 16.38 0.44
N VAL A 184 -12.50 15.92 1.69
CA VAL A 184 -13.21 14.72 2.13
C VAL A 184 -14.72 14.89 1.96
N ALA A 185 -15.28 16.04 2.34
CA ALA A 185 -16.69 16.35 2.11
C ALA A 185 -17.07 16.28 0.63
N ASP A 186 -16.22 16.84 -0.25
CA ASP A 186 -16.42 16.86 -1.71
C ASP A 186 -16.29 15.46 -2.34
N ILE A 187 -15.38 14.61 -1.85
CA ILE A 187 -15.16 13.25 -2.35
C ILE A 187 -16.22 12.29 -1.81
N SER A 188 -16.70 12.49 -0.58
CA SER A 188 -17.64 11.61 0.12
C SER A 188 -17.16 10.15 0.18
N PRO A 189 -15.97 9.84 0.73
CA PRO A 189 -15.53 8.47 0.91
C PRO A 189 -16.36 7.76 1.99
N ASP A 190 -16.36 6.43 1.97
CA ASP A 190 -17.04 5.64 3.01
C ASP A 190 -16.28 5.70 4.34
N LYS A 191 -14.97 5.92 4.29
CA LYS A 191 -14.08 6.02 5.44
C LYS A 191 -12.82 6.81 5.08
N VAL A 192 -12.23 7.50 6.06
CA VAL A 192 -10.87 8.05 5.99
C VAL A 192 -9.96 7.26 6.91
N GLN A 193 -8.80 6.85 6.40
CA GLN A 193 -7.73 6.24 7.17
C GLN A 193 -6.60 7.24 7.36
N LEU A 194 -6.35 7.64 8.62
CA LEU A 194 -5.19 8.45 8.99
C LEU A 194 -4.00 7.55 9.23
N ASN A 195 -2.95 7.74 8.44
CA ASN A 195 -1.72 6.95 8.49
C ASN A 195 -0.53 7.86 8.79
N GLY A 196 0.58 7.27 9.20
CA GLY A 196 1.86 7.92 9.44
C GLY A 196 3.00 6.94 9.26
N ILE A 197 4.23 7.42 9.36
CA ILE A 197 5.41 6.56 9.20
C ILE A 197 5.41 5.45 10.27
N ASP A 198 5.56 4.23 9.82
CA ASP A 198 5.63 3.06 10.68
C ASP A 198 6.88 2.23 10.42
N ARG A 199 7.37 2.25 9.19
CA ARG A 199 8.59 1.59 8.71
C ARG A 199 9.51 2.59 8.04
N PRO A 200 10.82 2.30 7.94
CA PRO A 200 11.74 3.14 7.18
C PRO A 200 11.25 3.41 5.76
N GLY A 201 11.10 4.69 5.43
CA GLY A 201 10.80 5.17 4.07
C GLY A 201 12.03 5.68 3.35
N ILE A 202 11.83 6.40 2.24
CA ILE A 202 12.91 7.05 1.48
C ILE A 202 13.65 8.06 2.35
N GLU A 203 12.88 8.91 3.01
CA GLU A 203 13.40 10.03 3.79
C GLU A 203 13.40 9.66 5.29
N LYS A 204 14.55 9.83 5.92
CA LYS A 204 14.74 9.45 7.35
C LYS A 204 14.30 10.53 8.34
N TRP A 205 14.01 11.74 7.87
CA TRP A 205 13.55 12.85 8.69
C TRP A 205 12.05 12.81 9.00
N ILE A 206 11.30 11.89 8.39
CA ILE A 206 9.86 11.79 8.62
C ILE A 206 9.61 11.17 9.99
N GLU A 207 8.87 11.90 10.80
CA GLU A 207 8.45 11.51 12.14
C GLU A 207 7.00 11.03 12.16
N LYS A 208 6.62 10.35 13.24
CA LYS A 208 5.22 9.99 13.49
C LYS A 208 4.39 11.23 13.81
N PRO A 209 3.13 11.27 13.33
CA PRO A 209 2.22 12.30 13.78
C PRO A 209 1.92 12.15 15.28
N GLN A 210 1.87 13.28 15.99
CA GLN A 210 1.49 13.34 17.39
C GLN A 210 0.02 12.98 17.59
N THR A 211 -0.33 12.46 18.76
CA THR A 211 -1.72 12.09 19.09
C THR A 211 -2.67 13.27 18.94
N ASP A 212 -2.24 14.48 19.33
CA ASP A 212 -3.05 15.70 19.20
C ASP A 212 -3.30 16.07 17.73
N THR A 213 -2.31 15.87 16.86
CA THR A 213 -2.48 16.06 15.41
C THR A 213 -3.53 15.10 14.86
N LEU A 214 -3.45 13.82 15.23
CA LEU A 214 -4.43 12.80 14.83
C LEU A 214 -5.84 13.16 15.36
N ALA A 215 -5.96 13.66 16.59
CA ALA A 215 -7.21 14.08 17.17
C ALA A 215 -7.81 15.29 16.42
N LYS A 216 -6.99 16.26 16.00
CA LYS A 216 -7.42 17.41 15.17
C LYS A 216 -7.96 16.95 13.82
N PHE A 217 -7.24 16.06 13.10
CA PHE A 217 -7.74 15.47 11.86
C PHE A 217 -9.04 14.72 12.06
N HIS A 218 -9.10 13.89 13.10
CA HIS A 218 -10.32 13.14 13.43
C HIS A 218 -11.50 14.10 13.67
N GLY A 219 -11.33 15.13 14.50
CA GLY A 219 -12.38 16.10 14.79
C GLY A 219 -12.87 16.87 13.56
N ALA A 220 -11.95 17.20 12.64
CA ALA A 220 -12.31 17.94 11.43
C ALA A 220 -13.02 17.06 10.36
N ILE A 221 -12.72 15.77 10.29
CA ILE A 221 -13.19 14.87 9.23
C ILE A 221 -14.40 14.04 9.68
N SER A 222 -14.51 13.68 10.95
CA SER A 222 -15.59 12.81 11.48
C SER A 222 -17.03 13.30 11.23
N PRO A 223 -17.31 14.60 11.00
CA PRO A 223 -18.63 15.03 10.57
C PRO A 223 -19.05 14.52 9.18
N PHE A 224 -18.11 14.08 8.34
CA PHE A 224 -18.38 13.71 6.95
C PHE A 224 -18.36 12.19 6.71
N CYS A 225 -17.53 11.45 7.45
CA CYS A 225 -17.42 9.98 7.32
C CYS A 225 -16.73 9.36 8.54
N GLU A 226 -16.70 8.03 8.59
CA GLU A 226 -15.92 7.30 9.58
C GLU A 226 -14.42 7.62 9.44
N VAL A 227 -13.73 7.87 10.56
CA VAL A 227 -12.28 8.11 10.60
C VAL A 227 -11.61 7.03 11.42
N GLN A 228 -10.59 6.41 10.86
CA GLN A 228 -9.81 5.35 11.48
C GLN A 228 -8.33 5.72 11.52
N ASN A 229 -7.71 5.64 12.70
CA ASN A 229 -6.26 5.70 12.82
C ASN A 229 -5.68 4.31 12.51
N ILE A 230 -4.64 4.26 11.66
CA ILE A 230 -3.94 3.02 11.36
C ILE A 230 -2.96 2.74 12.49
N VAL A 231 -3.30 1.79 13.36
CA VAL A 231 -2.47 1.34 14.49
C VAL A 231 -1.94 -0.06 14.21
N ARG A 232 -0.78 -0.40 14.74
CA ARG A 232 -0.30 -1.80 14.76
C ARG A 232 -1.27 -2.65 15.58
N HIS A 233 -1.93 -3.61 14.95
CA HIS A 233 -2.65 -4.66 15.66
C HIS A 233 -1.70 -5.82 15.96
N ALA A 234 -1.85 -6.45 17.14
CA ALA A 234 -1.17 -7.69 17.47
C ALA A 234 -1.56 -8.77 16.44
N PRO A 235 -0.62 -9.56 15.91
CA PRO A 235 -0.91 -10.49 14.83
C PRO A 235 -1.61 -11.75 15.33
N HIS A 236 -2.49 -12.30 14.46
CA HIS A 236 -3.02 -13.66 14.61
C HIS A 236 -2.11 -14.66 13.91
N THR A 237 -1.92 -15.83 14.51
CA THR A 237 -1.06 -16.91 14.03
C THR A 237 -1.80 -17.84 13.07
N SER A 238 -1.23 -18.10 11.89
CA SER A 238 -1.58 -19.24 11.03
C SER A 238 -0.31 -20.00 10.64
N SER A 239 -0.32 -21.32 10.79
CA SER A 239 0.84 -22.19 10.59
C SER A 239 0.82 -22.88 9.22
N SER A 240 1.91 -22.77 8.47
CA SER A 240 2.26 -23.71 7.40
C SER A 240 3.77 -23.93 7.35
N SER A 241 4.23 -25.19 7.33
CA SER A 241 5.66 -25.52 7.28
C SER A 241 6.19 -25.45 5.85
N LYS A 242 7.23 -24.62 5.62
CA LYS A 242 7.98 -24.53 4.35
C LYS A 242 9.44 -24.93 4.55
N ASN A 243 10.10 -25.38 3.49
CA ASN A 243 11.52 -25.73 3.46
C ASN A 243 12.40 -24.47 3.66
N ARG A 244 13.55 -24.61 4.31
CA ARG A 244 14.43 -23.50 4.78
C ARG A 244 14.90 -22.55 3.66
N LEU A 245 15.23 -23.07 2.47
CA LEU A 245 15.66 -22.27 1.32
C LEU A 245 14.51 -21.46 0.73
N GLU A 246 13.33 -22.08 0.60
CA GLU A 246 12.12 -21.39 0.14
C GLU A 246 11.67 -20.30 1.11
N ILE A 247 11.94 -20.48 2.41
CA ILE A 247 11.66 -19.48 3.45
C ILE A 247 12.58 -18.26 3.28
N LEU A 248 13.87 -18.45 3.05
CA LEU A 248 14.83 -17.35 2.86
C LEU A 248 14.47 -16.51 1.62
N ASP A 249 14.21 -17.17 0.49
CA ASP A 249 13.79 -16.49 -0.74
C ASP A 249 12.50 -15.68 -0.53
N SER A 250 11.54 -16.24 0.20
CA SER A 250 10.29 -15.57 0.55
C SER A 250 10.51 -14.38 1.50
N ILE A 251 11.45 -14.48 2.44
CA ILE A 251 11.86 -13.39 3.33
C ILE A 251 12.51 -12.26 2.51
N LEU A 252 13.48 -12.59 1.64
CA LEU A 252 14.15 -11.62 0.79
C LEU A 252 13.17 -10.93 -0.17
N ALA A 253 12.26 -11.67 -0.79
CA ALA A 253 11.20 -11.13 -1.62
C ALA A 253 10.27 -10.19 -0.83
N THR A 254 9.97 -10.50 0.43
CA THR A 254 9.17 -9.63 1.29
C THR A 254 9.93 -8.34 1.63
N LEU A 255 11.19 -8.47 2.02
CA LEU A 255 12.04 -7.34 2.39
C LEU A 255 12.42 -6.44 1.21
N SER A 256 12.41 -6.96 -0.02
CA SER A 256 12.59 -6.14 -1.22
C SER A 256 11.42 -5.19 -1.49
N ARG A 257 10.22 -5.52 -0.95
CA ARG A 257 9.00 -4.72 -1.08
C ARG A 257 8.83 -3.73 0.06
N ARG A 258 9.20 -4.13 1.29
CA ARG A 258 9.08 -3.29 2.48
C ARG A 258 9.96 -3.78 3.63
N PRO A 259 10.45 -2.88 4.49
CA PRO A 259 11.08 -3.26 5.76
C PRO A 259 10.11 -4.05 6.65
N CYS A 260 10.63 -5.04 7.39
CA CYS A 260 9.86 -5.80 8.37
C CYS A 260 10.66 -5.99 9.65
N THR A 261 9.99 -6.10 10.80
CA THR A 261 10.65 -6.54 12.03
C THR A 261 10.85 -8.04 12.01
N GLU A 262 11.78 -8.55 12.83
CA GLU A 262 11.99 -10.00 12.99
C GLU A 262 10.72 -10.70 13.47
N GLU A 263 9.96 -10.06 14.36
CA GLU A 263 8.70 -10.56 14.86
C GLU A 263 7.64 -10.67 13.76
N GLU A 264 7.54 -9.66 12.89
CA GLU A 264 6.62 -9.69 11.73
C GLU A 264 6.96 -10.83 10.77
N LEU A 265 8.25 -11.03 10.47
CA LEU A 265 8.70 -12.13 9.60
C LEU A 265 8.48 -13.49 10.24
N ALA A 266 8.84 -13.67 11.51
CA ALA A 266 8.61 -14.91 12.23
C ALA A 266 7.13 -15.32 12.20
N LYS A 267 6.25 -14.36 12.44
CA LYS A 267 4.78 -14.59 12.38
C LYS A 267 4.30 -14.86 10.95
N MET A 268 4.78 -14.10 9.97
CA MET A 268 4.35 -14.24 8.57
C MET A 268 4.71 -15.63 8.01
N PHE A 269 5.86 -16.15 8.38
CA PHE A 269 6.37 -17.44 7.90
C PHE A 269 6.18 -18.57 8.91
N SER A 270 5.48 -18.32 10.04
CA SER A 270 5.20 -19.29 11.11
C SER A 270 6.47 -19.96 11.64
N LEU A 271 7.52 -19.18 11.82
CA LEU A 271 8.82 -19.64 12.31
C LEU A 271 8.84 -19.67 13.84
N LYS A 272 9.44 -20.72 14.40
CA LYS A 272 9.67 -20.84 15.84
C LYS A 272 10.82 -19.92 16.26
N GLU A 273 10.93 -19.66 17.56
CA GLU A 273 12.02 -18.89 18.15
C GLU A 273 13.41 -19.44 17.72
N GLY A 274 14.28 -18.56 17.22
CA GLY A 274 15.59 -18.90 16.68
C GLY A 274 15.64 -19.47 15.25
N GLU A 275 14.51 -19.84 14.63
CA GLU A 275 14.51 -20.34 13.24
C GLU A 275 14.72 -19.21 12.23
N LEU A 276 14.12 -18.04 12.47
CA LEU A 276 14.34 -16.85 11.65
C LEU A 276 15.80 -16.43 11.67
N GLU A 277 16.39 -16.31 12.88
CA GLU A 277 17.77 -15.87 13.06
C GLU A 277 18.73 -16.80 12.31
N LYS A 278 18.55 -18.11 12.41
CA LYS A 278 19.30 -19.10 11.63
C LYS A 278 19.14 -18.94 10.13
N SER A 279 17.93 -18.57 9.67
CA SER A 279 17.63 -18.43 8.23
C SER A 279 18.26 -17.17 7.63
N ILE A 280 18.40 -16.08 8.41
CA ILE A 280 18.89 -14.79 7.90
C ILE A 280 20.34 -14.46 8.30
N SER A 281 20.97 -15.26 9.18
CA SER A 281 22.32 -14.99 9.74
C SER A 281 23.37 -14.78 8.66
N GLU A 282 23.39 -15.62 7.64
CA GLU A 282 24.31 -15.52 6.49
C GLU A 282 24.07 -14.26 5.67
N SER A 283 22.81 -13.91 5.44
CA SER A 283 22.42 -12.70 4.72
C SER A 283 22.76 -11.42 5.49
N LEU A 284 22.70 -11.45 6.81
CA LEU A 284 23.15 -10.34 7.66
C LEU A 284 24.69 -10.22 7.64
N SER A 285 25.41 -11.35 7.75
CA SER A 285 26.87 -11.38 7.74
C SER A 285 27.45 -10.93 6.40
N SER A 286 26.82 -11.29 5.28
CA SER A 286 27.22 -10.88 3.94
C SER A 286 26.78 -9.47 3.54
N GLY A 287 26.00 -8.78 4.38
CA GLY A 287 25.48 -7.44 4.11
C GLY A 287 24.30 -7.38 3.13
N ILE A 288 23.78 -8.54 2.68
CA ILE A 288 22.55 -8.63 1.88
C ILE A 288 21.37 -8.08 2.68
N LEU A 289 21.32 -8.34 3.97
CA LEU A 289 20.37 -7.76 4.91
C LEU A 289 21.07 -6.83 5.90
N LYS A 290 20.36 -5.83 6.39
CA LYS A 290 20.81 -4.91 7.45
C LYS A 290 19.69 -4.68 8.46
N LYS A 291 20.07 -4.36 9.70
CA LYS A 291 19.15 -3.91 10.75
C LYS A 291 19.12 -2.39 10.78
N GLU A 292 17.98 -1.78 10.65
CA GLU A 292 17.76 -0.33 10.82
C GLU A 292 16.90 -0.10 12.07
N LYS A 293 17.41 0.75 12.99
CA LYS A 293 16.67 1.14 14.19
C LYS A 293 15.88 2.42 13.91
N THR A 294 14.59 2.41 14.27
CA THR A 294 13.70 3.56 14.22
C THR A 294 12.98 3.69 15.57
N GLU A 295 12.19 4.73 15.75
CA GLU A 295 11.28 4.89 16.91
C GLU A 295 10.30 3.73 17.05
N ASN A 296 9.96 3.07 15.93
CA ASN A 296 9.01 1.97 15.85
C ASN A 296 9.61 0.58 16.05
N GLY A 297 10.92 0.49 16.28
CA GLY A 297 11.62 -0.77 16.49
C GLY A 297 12.80 -0.99 15.55
N ILE A 298 13.30 -2.22 15.54
CA ILE A 298 14.41 -2.65 14.68
C ILE A 298 13.80 -3.36 13.45
N PHE A 299 14.09 -2.83 12.27
CA PHE A 299 13.64 -3.39 11.00
C PHE A 299 14.78 -4.06 10.24
N LEU A 300 14.47 -5.16 9.59
CA LEU A 300 15.31 -5.77 8.57
C LEU A 300 15.03 -5.10 7.22
N VAL A 301 16.09 -4.73 6.52
CA VAL A 301 16.06 -4.09 5.19
C VAL A 301 17.06 -4.76 4.26
N ILE A 302 16.83 -4.68 2.95
CA ILE A 302 17.83 -5.11 1.97
C ILE A 302 19.02 -4.15 2.02
N GLY A 303 20.22 -4.69 2.17
CA GLY A 303 21.48 -3.93 2.10
C GLY A 303 21.66 -3.34 0.71
N LYS A 304 22.02 -2.06 0.59
CA LYS A 304 22.44 -1.48 -0.70
C LYS A 304 23.78 -2.08 -1.08
N LYS A 305 23.88 -2.64 -2.29
CA LYS A 305 25.19 -2.88 -2.92
C LYS A 305 25.87 -1.56 -3.20
#